data_4d8966f68d3d8e9560b64647c0c65579
#
_entry.id   4d8966f68d3d8e9560b64647c0c65579
#
_cell.length_a   1.000
_cell.length_b   1.000
_cell.length_c   1.000
_cell.angle_alpha   90.00
_cell.angle_beta   90.00
_cell.angle_gamma   90.00
#
_symmetry.space_group_name_H-M   'P 1'
#
loop_
_entity.id
_entity.type
_entity.pdbx_description
1 polymer ?
#
loop_
_entity_poly.entity_id
_entity_poly.type
_entity_poly.pdbx_seq_one_letter_code
_entity_poly.pdbx_strand_id
1 'polypeptide(L)'
;MKRVLVTGSSGYLGSVLTGYLENNRFECVGYDTGFFRDCIFSTPPATKTLLQDARDIGPADLKGIYAVVHLAGISNDPFGNLDAAKVYDPTRIYARKIAEMCKQAGIKFIFASSCSVYGIGGDGLVDENSPAQPQTPYSLNKLQVEQDLAALADKSFSPIALRFATAFGLSPRIRFDLVTNMLAGMAFTTGKIILNSDGTPWRPNVHVLDICKSVRCAIDFDHHDGTLLVLNVGDEANNLQVIDIARAVQAEVPGCELKFLSQNPELDKEGLVRDRKVKGGVDTRTYRVSFEKIRRTFPGFKCDWNVPAGVKDMVAGFKAQNLTAEVFKNKNFYRLQKIEHLYQNHYLSPDLRWLRPLEERP
;
A
#
# COMPACT_ATOMS: atom_id res chain seq x y z
N MET A 1 12.53 -4.76 24.80
CA MET A 1 12.07 -4.08 23.59
C MET A 1 10.66 -4.60 23.25
N LYS A 2 9.72 -3.75 22.79
CA LYS A 2 8.41 -4.23 22.31
C LYS A 2 8.60 -5.02 21.03
N ARG A 3 8.05 -6.23 20.97
CA ARG A 3 8.16 -7.11 19.78
C ARG A 3 6.94 -6.94 18.89
N VAL A 4 7.14 -6.65 17.62
CA VAL A 4 6.07 -6.35 16.65
C VAL A 4 6.10 -7.38 15.52
N LEU A 5 4.96 -8.05 15.28
CA LEU A 5 4.77 -8.90 14.11
C LEU A 5 4.24 -8.04 12.96
N VAL A 6 4.96 -8.02 11.83
CA VAL A 6 4.55 -7.31 10.62
C VAL A 6 4.20 -8.33 9.54
N THR A 7 2.92 -8.51 9.24
CA THR A 7 2.49 -9.35 8.12
C THR A 7 2.60 -8.57 6.82
N GLY A 8 2.99 -9.22 5.74
CA GLY A 8 3.30 -8.52 4.48
C GLY A 8 4.63 -7.77 4.52
N SER A 9 5.56 -8.22 5.36
CA SER A 9 6.87 -7.60 5.63
C SER A 9 7.78 -7.51 4.40
N SER A 10 7.63 -8.40 3.44
CA SER A 10 8.37 -8.40 2.17
C SER A 10 7.64 -7.64 1.05
N GLY A 11 6.61 -6.85 1.38
CA GLY A 11 5.92 -5.97 0.46
C GLY A 11 6.56 -4.58 0.35
N TYR A 12 5.92 -3.68 -0.41
CA TYR A 12 6.35 -2.29 -0.60
C TYR A 12 6.42 -1.51 0.72
N LEU A 13 5.34 -1.49 1.50
CA LEU A 13 5.30 -0.83 2.81
C LEU A 13 6.08 -1.62 3.86
N GLY A 14 5.91 -2.95 3.88
CA GLY A 14 6.49 -3.79 4.92
C GLY A 14 8.00 -3.73 4.98
N SER A 15 8.68 -3.72 3.82
CA SER A 15 10.14 -3.65 3.74
C SER A 15 10.73 -2.31 4.19
N VAL A 16 9.95 -1.21 4.16
CA VAL A 16 10.36 0.08 4.74
C VAL A 16 10.02 0.10 6.23
N LEU A 17 8.82 -0.36 6.59
CA LEU A 17 8.30 -0.30 7.95
C LEU A 17 9.16 -1.11 8.93
N THR A 18 9.58 -2.32 8.56
CA THR A 18 10.38 -3.16 9.46
C THR A 18 11.69 -2.47 9.84
N GLY A 19 12.44 -1.97 8.86
CA GLY A 19 13.67 -1.21 9.13
C GLY A 19 13.42 0.09 9.91
N TYR A 20 12.31 0.80 9.60
CA TYR A 20 11.93 2.00 10.34
C TYR A 20 11.64 1.70 11.81
N LEU A 21 10.91 0.63 12.11
CA LEU A 21 10.58 0.23 13.48
C LEU A 21 11.82 -0.24 14.25
N GLU A 22 12.71 -1.01 13.62
CA GLU A 22 13.96 -1.46 14.22
C GLU A 22 14.86 -0.27 14.60
N ASN A 23 14.96 0.74 13.72
CA ASN A 23 15.66 1.99 14.01
C ASN A 23 15.00 2.83 15.13
N ASN A 24 13.73 2.56 15.44
CA ASN A 24 12.98 3.18 16.53
C ASN A 24 12.81 2.27 17.75
N ARG A 25 13.74 1.33 17.98
CA ARG A 25 13.84 0.47 19.17
C ARG A 25 12.70 -0.54 19.34
N PHE A 26 12.11 -1.01 18.26
CA PHE A 26 11.24 -2.19 18.27
C PHE A 26 12.02 -3.42 17.79
N GLU A 27 11.62 -4.60 18.27
CA GLU A 27 12.05 -5.87 17.69
C GLU A 27 11.01 -6.29 16.65
N CYS A 28 11.39 -6.39 15.38
CA CYS A 28 10.47 -6.79 14.31
C CYS A 28 10.59 -8.26 13.96
N VAL A 29 9.45 -8.90 13.77
CA VAL A 29 9.33 -10.22 13.15
C VAL A 29 8.46 -10.07 11.91
N GLY A 30 9.04 -10.35 10.75
CA GLY A 30 8.31 -10.36 9.48
C GLY A 30 7.55 -11.68 9.28
N TYR A 31 6.39 -11.60 8.63
CA TYR A 31 5.61 -12.76 8.19
C TYR A 31 5.07 -12.48 6.79
N ASP A 32 5.48 -13.29 5.79
CA ASP A 32 5.17 -13.00 4.39
C ASP A 32 5.15 -14.26 3.54
N THR A 33 4.27 -14.33 2.55
CA THR A 33 4.21 -15.43 1.59
C THR A 33 5.43 -15.50 0.66
N GLY A 34 6.16 -14.37 0.52
CA GLY A 34 7.34 -14.27 -0.35
C GLY A 34 7.03 -14.13 -1.84
N PHE A 35 5.80 -13.75 -2.25
CA PHE A 35 5.47 -13.55 -3.68
C PHE A 35 6.38 -12.52 -4.37
N PHE A 36 6.90 -11.57 -3.61
CA PHE A 36 7.70 -10.45 -4.12
C PHE A 36 9.14 -10.47 -3.59
N ARG A 37 9.65 -11.61 -3.12
CA ARG A 37 10.97 -11.68 -2.49
C ARG A 37 12.11 -11.33 -3.45
N ASP A 38 11.94 -11.65 -4.74
CA ASP A 38 12.86 -11.37 -5.84
C ASP A 38 12.66 -9.98 -6.48
N CYS A 39 11.62 -9.25 -6.07
CA CYS A 39 11.31 -7.90 -6.58
C CYS A 39 12.16 -6.84 -5.85
N ILE A 40 13.48 -6.92 -5.96
CA ILE A 40 14.43 -6.09 -5.21
C ILE A 40 14.86 -4.91 -6.08
N PHE A 41 14.60 -3.69 -5.58
CA PHE A 41 15.08 -2.45 -6.16
C PHE A 41 16.33 -1.91 -5.45
N SER A 42 16.35 -2.03 -4.13
CA SER A 42 17.52 -1.72 -3.30
C SER A 42 17.61 -2.73 -2.14
N THR A 43 18.72 -2.75 -1.42
CA THR A 43 18.94 -3.70 -0.32
C THR A 43 17.83 -3.58 0.73
N PRO A 44 17.05 -4.65 0.99
CA PRO A 44 16.06 -4.63 2.05
C PRO A 44 16.71 -4.73 3.43
N PRO A 45 16.01 -4.32 4.51
CA PRO A 45 16.49 -4.51 5.88
C PRO A 45 16.67 -6.00 6.20
N ALA A 46 17.57 -6.30 7.13
CA ALA A 46 17.90 -7.67 7.55
C ALA A 46 16.88 -8.25 8.56
N THR A 47 15.65 -7.75 8.55
CA THR A 47 14.58 -8.20 9.48
C THR A 47 14.32 -9.69 9.31
N LYS A 48 14.31 -10.44 10.42
CA LYS A 48 13.93 -11.86 10.42
C LYS A 48 12.50 -12.01 9.90
N THR A 49 12.34 -12.64 8.74
CA THR A 49 11.04 -12.89 8.12
C THR A 49 10.74 -14.38 8.03
N LEU A 50 9.60 -14.79 8.55
CA LEU A 50 9.03 -16.13 8.35
C LEU A 50 8.33 -16.14 6.98
N LEU A 51 8.85 -16.93 6.04
CA LEU A 51 8.31 -17.07 4.69
C LEU A 51 7.14 -18.07 4.67
N GLN A 52 6.02 -17.65 5.22
CA GLN A 52 4.80 -18.44 5.38
C GLN A 52 3.57 -17.64 4.98
N ASP A 53 2.48 -18.34 4.71
CA ASP A 53 1.20 -17.71 4.35
C ASP A 53 0.49 -17.17 5.60
N ALA A 54 0.00 -15.92 5.54
CA ALA A 54 -0.72 -15.30 6.64
C ALA A 54 -2.00 -16.08 7.04
N ARG A 55 -2.56 -16.90 6.15
CA ARG A 55 -3.67 -17.82 6.45
C ARG A 55 -3.30 -18.90 7.48
N ASP A 56 -2.01 -19.20 7.59
CA ASP A 56 -1.48 -20.27 8.45
C ASP A 56 -0.99 -19.75 9.81
N ILE A 57 -1.03 -18.43 10.07
CA ILE A 57 -0.72 -17.85 11.38
C ILE A 57 -1.55 -18.54 12.47
N GLY A 58 -0.87 -18.97 13.51
CA GLY A 58 -1.46 -19.60 14.68
C GLY A 58 -1.03 -18.95 16.01
N PRO A 59 -1.56 -19.38 17.14
CA PRO A 59 -1.23 -18.82 18.45
C PRO A 59 0.26 -18.87 18.81
N ALA A 60 0.99 -19.85 18.29
CA ALA A 60 2.43 -19.98 18.52
C ALA A 60 3.23 -18.83 17.92
N ASP A 61 2.81 -18.31 16.75
CA ASP A 61 3.46 -17.19 16.08
C ASP A 61 3.26 -15.86 16.82
N LEU A 62 2.24 -15.79 17.67
CA LEU A 62 1.89 -14.61 18.45
C LEU A 62 2.52 -14.61 19.86
N LYS A 63 3.26 -15.64 20.22
CA LYS A 63 3.89 -15.72 21.56
C LYS A 63 4.94 -14.63 21.75
N GLY A 64 4.75 -13.81 22.78
CA GLY A 64 5.64 -12.69 23.10
C GLY A 64 5.52 -11.48 22.15
N ILE A 65 4.52 -11.43 21.28
CA ILE A 65 4.21 -10.30 20.43
C ILE A 65 3.45 -9.24 21.24
N TYR A 66 3.88 -7.98 21.15
CA TYR A 66 3.21 -6.83 21.74
C TYR A 66 2.13 -6.24 20.82
N ALA A 67 2.42 -6.18 19.53
CA ALA A 67 1.50 -5.66 18.53
C ALA A 67 1.65 -6.40 17.19
N VAL A 68 0.53 -6.57 16.49
CA VAL A 68 0.49 -7.04 15.11
C VAL A 68 0.17 -5.86 14.20
N VAL A 69 1.04 -5.59 13.22
CA VAL A 69 0.78 -4.67 12.11
C VAL A 69 0.42 -5.49 10.88
N HIS A 70 -0.86 -5.47 10.54
CA HIS A 70 -1.39 -6.31 9.48
C HIS A 70 -1.40 -5.57 8.14
N LEU A 71 -0.33 -5.77 7.33
CA LEU A 71 -0.20 -5.23 5.98
C LEU A 71 -0.48 -6.30 4.90
N ALA A 72 -0.48 -7.59 5.26
CA ALA A 72 -0.67 -8.66 4.30
C ALA A 72 -2.00 -8.52 3.55
N GLY A 73 -1.95 -8.68 2.24
CA GLY A 73 -3.10 -8.59 1.35
C GLY A 73 -2.71 -8.21 -0.06
N ILE A 74 -3.54 -8.57 -1.02
CA ILE A 74 -3.40 -8.12 -2.39
C ILE A 74 -3.92 -6.67 -2.44
N SER A 75 -3.05 -5.73 -2.83
CA SER A 75 -3.27 -4.29 -2.67
C SER A 75 -3.44 -3.53 -3.98
N ASN A 76 -4.02 -4.17 -4.99
CA ASN A 76 -4.23 -3.59 -6.31
C ASN A 76 -5.70 -3.58 -6.72
N ASP A 77 -6.05 -2.53 -7.46
CA ASP A 77 -7.26 -2.43 -8.28
C ASP A 77 -6.85 -2.06 -9.71
N PRO A 78 -7.45 -2.68 -10.73
CA PRO A 78 -8.22 -3.93 -10.74
C PRO A 78 -7.29 -5.14 -10.73
N PHE A 79 -7.81 -6.25 -10.24
CA PHE A 79 -7.08 -7.52 -10.26
C PHE A 79 -7.46 -8.32 -11.52
N GLY A 80 -6.74 -8.14 -12.59
CA GLY A 80 -6.74 -8.90 -13.85
C GLY A 80 -7.94 -9.82 -14.18
N ASN A 81 -7.68 -11.01 -14.69
CA ASN A 81 -8.68 -12.05 -14.99
C ASN A 81 -8.93 -13.00 -13.80
N LEU A 82 -8.31 -12.76 -12.65
CA LEU A 82 -8.53 -13.58 -11.46
C LEU A 82 -9.87 -13.24 -10.81
N ASP A 83 -10.55 -14.27 -10.29
CA ASP A 83 -11.80 -14.12 -9.58
C ASP A 83 -11.59 -13.28 -8.30
N ALA A 84 -12.26 -12.13 -8.22
CA ALA A 84 -12.12 -11.20 -7.11
C ALA A 84 -12.44 -11.87 -5.76
N ALA A 85 -13.42 -12.76 -5.68
CA ALA A 85 -13.76 -13.48 -4.47
C ALA A 85 -12.60 -14.39 -4.01
N LYS A 86 -11.98 -15.13 -4.93
CA LYS A 86 -10.83 -16.00 -4.60
C LYS A 86 -9.62 -15.24 -4.12
N VAL A 87 -9.51 -13.96 -4.47
CA VAL A 87 -8.38 -13.09 -4.09
C VAL A 87 -8.65 -12.36 -2.78
N TYR A 88 -9.83 -11.77 -2.64
CA TYR A 88 -10.11 -10.84 -1.53
C TYR A 88 -10.82 -11.51 -0.35
N ASP A 89 -11.68 -12.50 -0.57
CA ASP A 89 -12.33 -13.20 0.54
C ASP A 89 -11.34 -13.88 1.50
N PRO A 90 -10.28 -14.58 1.02
CA PRO A 90 -9.24 -15.06 1.91
C PRO A 90 -8.59 -13.94 2.72
N THR A 91 -8.35 -12.76 2.12
CA THR A 91 -7.73 -11.60 2.80
C THR A 91 -8.58 -11.14 3.99
N ARG A 92 -9.90 -11.03 3.83
CA ARG A 92 -10.81 -10.71 4.91
C ARG A 92 -10.81 -11.80 6.01
N ILE A 93 -10.91 -13.08 5.60
CA ILE A 93 -10.99 -14.22 6.53
C ILE A 93 -9.76 -14.29 7.43
N TYR A 94 -8.54 -14.22 6.87
CA TYR A 94 -7.35 -14.32 7.71
C TYR A 94 -7.08 -13.04 8.51
N ALA A 95 -7.43 -11.85 8.01
CA ALA A 95 -7.34 -10.63 8.79
C ALA A 95 -8.19 -10.70 10.06
N ARG A 96 -9.46 -11.14 9.92
CA ARG A 96 -10.36 -11.38 11.04
C ARG A 96 -9.82 -12.45 11.99
N LYS A 97 -9.39 -13.61 11.48
CA LYS A 97 -8.80 -14.70 12.29
C LYS A 97 -7.62 -14.21 13.13
N ILE A 98 -6.71 -13.43 12.55
CA ILE A 98 -5.55 -12.89 13.27
C ILE A 98 -6.00 -11.89 14.33
N ALA A 99 -6.97 -11.03 14.03
CA ALA A 99 -7.53 -10.08 15.00
C ALA A 99 -8.21 -10.80 16.19
N GLU A 100 -8.97 -11.87 15.94
CA GLU A 100 -9.57 -12.72 16.98
C GLU A 100 -8.50 -13.34 17.90
N MET A 101 -7.40 -13.86 17.34
CA MET A 101 -6.28 -14.36 18.12
C MET A 101 -5.57 -13.25 18.91
N CYS A 102 -5.42 -12.06 18.34
CA CYS A 102 -4.86 -10.91 19.04
C CYS A 102 -5.74 -10.50 20.23
N LYS A 103 -7.06 -10.48 20.05
CA LYS A 103 -8.03 -10.23 21.13
C LYS A 103 -7.86 -11.23 22.27
N GLN A 104 -7.81 -12.53 21.97
CA GLN A 104 -7.65 -13.60 22.96
C GLN A 104 -6.32 -13.50 23.72
N ALA A 105 -5.26 -13.02 23.06
CA ALA A 105 -3.92 -12.91 23.64
C ALA A 105 -3.62 -11.52 24.25
N GLY A 106 -4.54 -10.56 24.20
CA GLY A 106 -4.31 -9.19 24.68
C GLY A 106 -3.28 -8.42 23.85
N ILE A 107 -3.16 -8.71 22.56
CA ILE A 107 -2.19 -8.12 21.63
C ILE A 107 -2.85 -6.97 20.86
N LYS A 108 -2.16 -5.84 20.73
CA LYS A 108 -2.61 -4.72 19.88
C LYS A 108 -2.70 -5.15 18.42
N PHE A 109 -3.78 -4.77 17.73
CA PHE A 109 -3.96 -5.05 16.31
C PHE A 109 -4.12 -3.77 15.52
N ILE A 110 -3.22 -3.55 14.55
CA ILE A 110 -3.19 -2.38 13.68
C ILE A 110 -3.39 -2.85 12.25
N PHE A 111 -4.46 -2.40 11.62
CA PHE A 111 -4.85 -2.79 10.27
C PHE A 111 -4.51 -1.71 9.25
N ALA A 112 -3.83 -2.10 8.17
CA ALA A 112 -3.61 -1.25 7.01
C ALA A 112 -4.87 -1.20 6.14
N SER A 113 -5.71 -0.21 6.38
CA SER A 113 -6.84 0.15 5.54
C SER A 113 -6.45 1.16 4.46
N SER A 114 -7.40 1.74 3.76
CA SER A 114 -7.14 2.65 2.64
C SER A 114 -8.22 3.72 2.50
N CYS A 115 -7.83 4.95 2.16
CA CYS A 115 -8.78 6.00 1.77
C CYS A 115 -9.59 5.66 0.51
N SER A 116 -9.19 4.64 -0.26
CA SER A 116 -9.99 4.17 -1.41
C SER A 116 -11.40 3.69 -1.05
N VAL A 117 -11.68 3.46 0.23
CA VAL A 117 -13.04 3.14 0.74
C VAL A 117 -14.04 4.26 0.49
N TYR A 118 -13.58 5.51 0.33
CA TYR A 118 -14.46 6.64 0.03
C TYR A 118 -14.97 6.65 -1.42
N GLY A 119 -14.20 6.09 -2.37
CA GLY A 119 -14.59 5.92 -3.78
C GLY A 119 -14.77 7.24 -4.51
N ILE A 120 -15.97 7.83 -4.49
CA ILE A 120 -16.28 9.12 -5.09
C ILE A 120 -16.64 10.08 -3.96
N GLY A 121 -15.77 11.05 -3.69
CA GLY A 121 -16.06 12.17 -2.80
C GLY A 121 -16.79 13.27 -3.57
N GLY A 122 -17.69 13.99 -2.90
CA GLY A 122 -18.27 15.22 -3.46
C GLY A 122 -17.23 16.36 -3.55
N ASP A 123 -17.71 17.60 -3.67
CA ASP A 123 -16.84 18.79 -3.77
C ASP A 123 -16.05 19.13 -2.51
N GLY A 124 -16.39 18.50 -1.38
CA GLY A 124 -15.75 18.74 -0.07
C GLY A 124 -14.60 17.78 0.27
N LEU A 125 -14.06 17.93 1.48
CA LEU A 125 -13.19 16.94 2.09
C LEU A 125 -14.04 15.83 2.72
N VAL A 126 -13.68 14.58 2.45
CA VAL A 126 -14.23 13.42 3.18
C VAL A 126 -13.37 13.12 4.41
N ASP A 127 -14.01 12.72 5.49
CA ASP A 127 -13.37 12.33 6.75
C ASP A 127 -13.84 10.94 7.21
N GLU A 128 -13.44 10.50 8.40
CA GLU A 128 -13.77 9.19 8.93
C GLU A 128 -15.27 9.01 9.25
N ASN A 129 -16.05 10.09 9.32
CA ASN A 129 -17.50 10.06 9.52
C ASN A 129 -18.26 10.07 8.18
N SER A 130 -17.57 10.39 7.09
CA SER A 130 -18.16 10.42 5.76
C SER A 130 -18.57 9.02 5.28
N PRO A 131 -19.67 8.86 4.54
CA PRO A 131 -20.09 7.58 4.00
C PRO A 131 -18.98 6.93 3.13
N ALA A 132 -18.67 5.66 3.40
CA ALA A 132 -17.78 4.88 2.56
C ALA A 132 -18.56 4.37 1.33
N GLN A 133 -18.01 4.58 0.13
CA GLN A 133 -18.61 4.19 -1.17
C GLN A 133 -17.58 3.44 -2.03
N PRO A 134 -17.11 2.25 -1.60
CA PRO A 134 -16.06 1.52 -2.29
C PRO A 134 -16.46 1.18 -3.73
N GLN A 135 -15.59 1.52 -4.68
CA GLN A 135 -15.85 1.33 -6.12
C GLN A 135 -15.18 0.07 -6.69
N THR A 136 -14.35 -0.60 -5.90
CA THR A 136 -13.55 -1.73 -6.37
C THR A 136 -13.57 -2.88 -5.35
N PRO A 137 -13.32 -4.13 -5.78
CA PRO A 137 -13.22 -5.27 -4.86
C PRO A 137 -12.19 -5.06 -3.75
N TYR A 138 -11.07 -4.41 -4.05
CA TYR A 138 -10.05 -4.06 -3.06
C TYR A 138 -10.60 -3.12 -1.98
N SER A 139 -11.19 -2.00 -2.38
CA SER A 139 -11.73 -1.03 -1.43
C SER A 139 -12.89 -1.59 -0.62
N LEU A 140 -13.76 -2.41 -1.24
CA LEU A 140 -14.81 -3.13 -0.55
C LEU A 140 -14.24 -4.10 0.51
N ASN A 141 -13.21 -4.85 0.15
CA ASN A 141 -12.54 -5.77 1.08
C ASN A 141 -11.96 -5.03 2.30
N LYS A 142 -11.31 -3.87 2.09
CA LYS A 142 -10.80 -3.04 3.19
C LYS A 142 -11.91 -2.60 4.14
N LEU A 143 -13.04 -2.12 3.59
CA LEU A 143 -14.19 -1.71 4.39
C LEU A 143 -14.80 -2.89 5.17
N GLN A 144 -14.92 -4.06 4.55
CA GLN A 144 -15.44 -5.27 5.21
C GLN A 144 -14.56 -5.71 6.38
N VAL A 145 -13.23 -5.60 6.26
CA VAL A 145 -12.33 -5.88 7.39
C VAL A 145 -12.51 -4.86 8.52
N GLU A 146 -12.68 -3.57 8.21
CA GLU A 146 -13.00 -2.57 9.24
C GLU A 146 -14.31 -2.91 9.98
N GLN A 147 -15.35 -3.34 9.25
CA GLN A 147 -16.61 -3.78 9.85
C GLN A 147 -16.43 -5.01 10.76
N ASP A 148 -15.66 -6.00 10.33
CA ASP A 148 -15.32 -7.16 11.14
C ASP A 148 -14.56 -6.77 12.41
N LEU A 149 -13.60 -5.84 12.30
CA LEU A 149 -12.85 -5.31 13.46
C LEU A 149 -13.73 -4.52 14.42
N ALA A 150 -14.66 -3.71 13.89
CA ALA A 150 -15.63 -2.98 14.72
C ALA A 150 -16.54 -3.94 15.49
N ALA A 151 -16.97 -5.04 14.86
CA ALA A 151 -17.78 -6.07 15.51
C ALA A 151 -17.01 -6.90 16.57
N LEU A 152 -15.68 -6.99 16.43
CA LEU A 152 -14.80 -7.67 17.38
C LEU A 152 -14.40 -6.78 18.56
N ALA A 153 -14.47 -5.47 18.41
CA ALA A 153 -14.04 -4.51 19.43
C ALA A 153 -14.92 -4.59 20.68
N ASP A 154 -14.27 -4.57 21.85
CA ASP A 154 -14.90 -4.47 23.15
C ASP A 154 -13.88 -3.95 24.19
N LYS A 155 -14.29 -3.87 25.47
CA LYS A 155 -13.43 -3.37 26.56
C LYS A 155 -12.08 -4.11 26.68
N SER A 156 -11.95 -5.32 26.14
CA SER A 156 -10.72 -6.10 26.14
C SER A 156 -9.90 -5.93 24.85
N PHE A 157 -10.49 -5.35 23.79
CA PHE A 157 -9.86 -5.25 22.48
C PHE A 157 -10.31 -4.01 21.72
N SER A 158 -9.38 -3.09 21.52
CA SER A 158 -9.58 -1.82 20.79
C SER A 158 -8.63 -1.76 19.59
N PRO A 159 -9.01 -2.33 18.42
CA PRO A 159 -8.16 -2.33 17.25
C PRO A 159 -8.07 -0.95 16.59
N ILE A 160 -7.02 -0.72 15.80
CA ILE A 160 -6.81 0.52 15.05
C ILE A 160 -6.76 0.21 13.56
N ALA A 161 -7.53 0.93 12.76
CA ALA A 161 -7.48 0.90 11.31
C ALA A 161 -6.91 2.21 10.77
N LEU A 162 -5.81 2.12 10.01
CA LEU A 162 -5.17 3.26 9.37
C LEU A 162 -5.54 3.27 7.89
N ARG A 163 -6.41 4.20 7.48
CA ARG A 163 -6.80 4.42 6.08
C ARG A 163 -5.70 5.24 5.39
N PHE A 164 -4.74 4.56 4.80
CA PHE A 164 -3.67 5.23 4.07
C PHE A 164 -4.20 5.92 2.82
N ALA A 165 -3.78 7.16 2.58
CA ALA A 165 -3.83 7.80 1.28
C ALA A 165 -2.97 7.02 0.26
N THR A 166 -2.95 7.40 -1.01
CA THR A 166 -2.15 6.74 -2.03
C THR A 166 -0.67 6.82 -1.66
N ALA A 167 -0.08 5.67 -1.35
CA ALA A 167 1.31 5.60 -0.94
C ALA A 167 2.27 5.93 -2.09
N PHE A 168 3.35 6.66 -1.81
CA PHE A 168 4.43 6.93 -2.75
C PHE A 168 5.80 7.01 -2.05
N GLY A 169 6.89 6.98 -2.82
CA GLY A 169 8.25 7.10 -2.30
C GLY A 169 9.09 5.84 -2.52
N LEU A 170 10.37 5.93 -2.18
CA LEU A 170 11.33 4.84 -2.33
C LEU A 170 11.03 3.68 -1.38
N SER A 171 11.29 2.49 -1.85
CA SER A 171 11.22 1.26 -1.07
C SER A 171 12.21 0.24 -1.65
N PRO A 172 12.80 -0.61 -0.81
CA PRO A 172 13.58 -1.77 -1.29
C PRO A 172 12.80 -2.66 -2.26
N ARG A 173 11.46 -2.62 -2.15
CA ARG A 173 10.53 -3.36 -3.03
C ARG A 173 9.56 -2.40 -3.70
N ILE A 174 10.14 -1.43 -4.44
CA ILE A 174 9.38 -0.37 -5.10
C ILE A 174 8.23 -0.91 -5.96
N ARG A 175 7.21 -0.07 -6.13
CA ARG A 175 6.04 -0.35 -6.98
C ARG A 175 5.89 0.75 -8.01
N PHE A 176 5.95 0.39 -9.28
CA PHE A 176 5.67 1.30 -10.39
C PHE A 176 4.20 1.22 -10.88
N ASP A 177 3.35 0.51 -10.14
CA ASP A 177 1.88 0.51 -10.32
C ASP A 177 1.16 1.51 -9.38
N LEU A 178 1.90 2.35 -8.65
CA LEU A 178 1.38 3.48 -7.87
C LEU A 178 1.60 4.77 -8.65
N VAL A 179 0.58 5.63 -8.75
CA VAL A 179 0.55 6.76 -9.69
C VAL A 179 1.80 7.66 -9.61
N THR A 180 2.18 8.14 -8.42
CA THR A 180 3.34 9.03 -8.26
C THR A 180 4.65 8.32 -8.62
N ASN A 181 4.82 7.07 -8.16
CA ASN A 181 6.00 6.26 -8.46
C ASN A 181 6.09 5.94 -9.96
N MET A 182 4.94 5.63 -10.59
CA MET A 182 4.86 5.33 -12.01
C MET A 182 5.27 6.54 -12.86
N LEU A 183 4.70 7.72 -12.57
CA LEU A 183 4.99 8.94 -13.32
C LEU A 183 6.47 9.34 -13.14
N ALA A 184 7.01 9.26 -11.93
CA ALA A 184 8.42 9.55 -11.67
C ALA A 184 9.37 8.55 -12.38
N GLY A 185 9.09 7.25 -12.32
CA GLY A 185 9.88 6.23 -13.00
C GLY A 185 9.80 6.36 -14.53
N MET A 186 8.62 6.64 -15.07
CA MET A 186 8.40 6.88 -16.51
C MET A 186 9.19 8.11 -16.98
N ALA A 187 9.05 9.26 -16.30
CA ALA A 187 9.78 10.47 -16.61
C ALA A 187 11.29 10.25 -16.59
N PHE A 188 11.80 9.65 -15.52
CA PHE A 188 13.23 9.42 -15.35
C PHE A 188 13.84 8.52 -16.42
N THR A 189 13.11 7.46 -16.83
CA THR A 189 13.66 6.44 -17.74
C THR A 189 13.41 6.73 -19.22
N THR A 190 12.39 7.54 -19.54
CA THR A 190 11.97 7.75 -20.93
C THR A 190 11.94 9.21 -21.37
N GLY A 191 12.10 10.16 -20.43
CA GLY A 191 11.92 11.59 -20.70
C GLY A 191 10.48 11.98 -21.03
N LYS A 192 9.51 11.12 -20.72
CA LYS A 192 8.08 11.36 -20.99
C LYS A 192 7.24 11.08 -19.76
N ILE A 193 6.14 11.81 -19.62
CA ILE A 193 5.02 11.50 -18.72
C ILE A 193 3.79 11.34 -19.60
N ILE A 194 3.12 10.20 -19.52
CA ILE A 194 1.91 9.92 -20.31
C ILE A 194 0.73 9.74 -19.35
N LEU A 195 -0.27 10.62 -19.43
CA LEU A 195 -1.50 10.53 -18.68
C LEU A 195 -2.60 9.83 -19.50
N ASN A 196 -3.31 8.89 -18.90
CA ASN A 196 -4.45 8.19 -19.51
C ASN A 196 -5.70 9.06 -19.60
N SER A 197 -5.84 10.02 -18.70
CA SER A 197 -6.97 10.95 -18.60
C SER A 197 -6.48 12.40 -18.75
N ASP A 198 -7.38 13.35 -18.61
CA ASP A 198 -7.08 14.78 -18.55
C ASP A 198 -6.29 15.21 -17.29
N GLY A 199 -6.14 14.30 -16.33
CA GLY A 199 -5.41 14.54 -15.09
C GLY A 199 -6.21 15.26 -14.02
N THR A 200 -7.49 15.54 -14.21
CA THR A 200 -8.35 16.27 -13.25
C THR A 200 -8.73 15.48 -11.99
N PRO A 201 -8.80 14.13 -11.96
CA PRO A 201 -9.16 13.40 -10.74
C PRO A 201 -8.23 13.71 -9.57
N TRP A 202 -8.83 13.94 -8.41
CA TRP A 202 -8.13 14.16 -7.15
C TRP A 202 -7.64 12.85 -6.53
N ARG A 203 -6.42 12.87 -6.02
CA ARG A 203 -5.80 11.76 -5.28
C ARG A 203 -5.12 12.30 -4.03
N PRO A 204 -5.55 11.85 -2.84
CA PRO A 204 -4.77 12.06 -1.64
C PRO A 204 -3.50 11.19 -1.71
N ASN A 205 -2.35 11.76 -1.35
CA ASN A 205 -1.07 11.04 -1.37
C ASN A 205 -0.43 11.07 0.02
N VAL A 206 0.37 10.03 0.33
CA VAL A 206 1.15 9.94 1.56
C VAL A 206 2.48 9.25 1.30
N HIS A 207 3.56 9.84 1.81
CA HIS A 207 4.88 9.26 1.66
C HIS A 207 5.04 8.02 2.54
N VAL A 208 5.77 7.01 2.06
CA VAL A 208 5.97 5.73 2.76
C VAL A 208 6.55 5.90 4.16
N LEU A 209 7.43 6.88 4.38
CA LEU A 209 8.00 7.16 5.71
C LEU A 209 6.97 7.79 6.67
N ASP A 210 6.03 8.60 6.17
CA ASP A 210 4.93 9.13 6.98
C ASP A 210 3.93 8.04 7.36
N ILE A 211 3.72 7.06 6.46
CA ILE A 211 2.98 5.82 6.82
C ILE A 211 3.69 5.10 7.97
N CYS A 212 5.01 4.88 7.87
CA CYS A 212 5.77 4.23 8.93
C CYS A 212 5.68 4.98 10.26
N LYS A 213 5.73 6.32 10.21
CA LYS A 213 5.55 7.20 11.38
C LYS A 213 4.16 7.03 12.01
N SER A 214 3.10 6.99 11.19
CA SER A 214 1.73 6.78 11.67
C SER A 214 1.55 5.41 12.34
N VAL A 215 2.12 4.36 11.77
CA VAL A 215 2.10 3.00 12.36
C VAL A 215 2.84 2.99 13.70
N ARG A 216 4.01 3.63 13.81
CA ARG A 216 4.71 3.76 15.08
C ARG A 216 3.85 4.48 16.12
N CYS A 217 3.22 5.59 15.75
CA CYS A 217 2.31 6.30 16.64
C CYS A 217 1.16 5.38 17.11
N ALA A 218 0.57 4.59 16.21
CA ALA A 218 -0.49 3.64 16.55
C ALA A 218 -0.01 2.52 17.50
N ILE A 219 1.23 2.02 17.34
CA ILE A 219 1.81 1.03 18.26
C ILE A 219 1.97 1.63 19.68
N ASP A 220 2.41 2.89 19.77
CA ASP A 220 2.65 3.57 21.04
C ASP A 220 1.37 4.15 21.67
N PHE A 221 0.33 4.37 20.87
CA PHE A 221 -0.94 4.96 21.34
C PHE A 221 -1.72 4.00 22.22
N ASP A 222 -2.14 4.51 23.38
CA ASP A 222 -2.90 3.75 24.35
C ASP A 222 -4.40 3.90 24.07
N HIS A 223 -4.99 2.90 23.38
CA HIS A 223 -6.39 2.90 22.96
C HIS A 223 -7.13 1.73 23.61
N HIS A 224 -8.05 2.03 24.54
CA HIS A 224 -8.77 1.06 25.36
C HIS A 224 -10.26 1.43 25.56
N ASP A 225 -10.87 2.15 24.60
CA ASP A 225 -12.27 2.56 24.73
C ASP A 225 -13.29 1.49 24.31
N GLY A 226 -12.81 0.34 23.82
CA GLY A 226 -13.65 -0.76 23.39
C GLY A 226 -14.24 -0.60 22.00
N THR A 227 -13.71 0.33 21.20
CA THR A 227 -14.16 0.58 19.82
C THR A 227 -13.04 0.39 18.82
N LEU A 228 -13.40 0.29 17.53
CA LEU A 228 -12.45 0.42 16.44
C LEU A 228 -12.10 1.90 16.25
N LEU A 229 -10.82 2.24 16.40
CA LEU A 229 -10.31 3.56 16.02
C LEU A 229 -9.93 3.58 14.54
N VAL A 230 -10.66 4.36 13.74
CA VAL A 230 -10.34 4.57 12.31
C VAL A 230 -9.69 5.94 12.15
N LEU A 231 -8.55 5.99 11.44
CA LEU A 231 -7.80 7.22 11.16
C LEU A 231 -7.37 7.29 9.70
N ASN A 232 -7.66 8.39 9.03
CA ASN A 232 -7.07 8.73 7.74
C ASN A 232 -5.60 9.14 7.92
N VAL A 233 -4.72 8.63 7.06
CA VAL A 233 -3.28 8.89 7.13
C VAL A 233 -2.79 9.60 5.88
N GLY A 234 -2.33 10.82 6.04
CA GLY A 234 -1.84 11.70 4.98
C GLY A 234 -1.79 13.15 5.44
N ASP A 235 -1.78 14.07 4.48
CA ASP A 235 -1.81 15.52 4.71
C ASP A 235 -2.68 16.18 3.63
N GLU A 236 -3.47 17.20 4.01
CA GLU A 236 -4.35 17.92 3.09
C GLU A 236 -3.58 18.58 1.94
N ALA A 237 -2.33 19.01 2.19
CA ALA A 237 -1.46 19.58 1.16
C ALA A 237 -1.09 18.57 0.05
N ASN A 238 -1.25 17.28 0.32
CA ASN A 238 -1.04 16.20 -0.64
C ASN A 238 -2.34 15.68 -1.29
N ASN A 239 -3.47 16.35 -1.09
CA ASN A 239 -4.65 16.18 -1.95
C ASN A 239 -4.38 16.89 -3.28
N LEU A 240 -3.91 16.18 -4.27
CA LEU A 240 -3.50 16.73 -5.56
C LEU A 240 -4.31 16.12 -6.70
N GLN A 241 -4.52 16.90 -7.76
CA GLN A 241 -4.95 16.32 -9.02
C GLN A 241 -3.81 15.55 -9.67
N VAL A 242 -4.11 14.54 -10.47
CA VAL A 242 -3.10 13.74 -11.16
C VAL A 242 -2.19 14.60 -12.03
N ILE A 243 -2.75 15.67 -12.62
CA ILE A 243 -1.98 16.63 -13.42
C ILE A 243 -0.95 17.40 -12.56
N ASP A 244 -1.27 17.72 -11.33
CA ASP A 244 -0.34 18.43 -10.43
C ASP A 244 0.79 17.49 -9.95
N ILE A 245 0.49 16.21 -9.75
CA ILE A 245 1.51 15.18 -9.52
C ILE A 245 2.45 15.10 -10.74
N ALA A 246 1.89 15.07 -11.95
CA ALA A 246 2.69 15.02 -13.18
C ALA A 246 3.58 16.26 -13.32
N ARG A 247 3.08 17.45 -12.99
CA ARG A 247 3.86 18.70 -13.01
C ARG A 247 4.97 18.71 -11.96
N ALA A 248 4.71 18.17 -10.76
CA ALA A 248 5.73 18.01 -9.74
C ALA A 248 6.87 17.08 -10.22
N VAL A 249 6.52 15.98 -10.91
CA VAL A 249 7.50 15.08 -11.53
C VAL A 249 8.28 15.79 -12.64
N GLN A 250 7.59 16.54 -13.51
CA GLN A 250 8.21 17.27 -14.61
C GLN A 250 9.23 18.29 -14.11
N ALA A 251 8.96 18.94 -12.98
CA ALA A 251 9.88 19.93 -12.39
C ALA A 251 11.20 19.27 -11.91
N GLU A 252 11.17 18.01 -11.46
CA GLU A 252 12.36 17.30 -10.97
C GLU A 252 13.10 16.50 -12.07
N VAL A 253 12.52 16.37 -13.26
CA VAL A 253 13.14 15.70 -14.43
C VAL A 253 13.21 16.68 -15.60
N PRO A 254 14.26 17.49 -15.69
CA PRO A 254 14.41 18.50 -16.74
C PRO A 254 14.32 17.90 -18.16
N GLY A 255 13.59 18.59 -19.05
CA GLY A 255 13.37 18.13 -20.42
C GLY A 255 12.31 17.06 -20.60
N CYS A 256 11.63 16.66 -19.52
CA CYS A 256 10.55 15.70 -19.59
C CYS A 256 9.30 16.27 -20.25
N GLU A 257 8.76 15.55 -21.25
CA GLU A 257 7.54 15.92 -21.96
C GLU A 257 6.29 15.35 -21.30
N LEU A 258 5.31 16.20 -21.01
CA LEU A 258 3.98 15.78 -20.55
C LEU A 258 3.05 15.59 -21.76
N LYS A 259 2.49 14.39 -21.90
CA LYS A 259 1.60 14.00 -22.99
C LYS A 259 0.31 13.38 -22.46
N PHE A 260 -0.77 13.53 -23.23
CA PHE A 260 -2.07 12.93 -22.92
C PHE A 260 -2.39 11.87 -23.97
N LEU A 261 -2.77 10.70 -23.53
CA LEU A 261 -3.07 9.58 -24.40
C LEU A 261 -4.28 9.87 -25.31
N SER A 262 -5.27 10.62 -24.80
CA SER A 262 -6.43 11.06 -25.57
C SER A 262 -6.07 11.92 -26.81
N GLN A 263 -4.94 12.62 -26.74
CA GLN A 263 -4.43 13.47 -27.84
C GLN A 263 -3.38 12.74 -28.70
N ASN A 264 -2.80 11.66 -28.21
CA ASN A 264 -1.71 10.92 -28.86
C ASN A 264 -1.92 9.40 -28.71
N PRO A 265 -2.91 8.81 -29.40
CA PRO A 265 -3.26 7.38 -29.23
C PRO A 265 -2.12 6.42 -29.62
N GLU A 266 -1.17 6.86 -30.48
CA GLU A 266 0.00 6.09 -30.88
C GLU A 266 0.97 5.77 -29.71
N LEU A 267 0.97 6.61 -28.66
CA LEU A 267 1.78 6.40 -27.47
C LEU A 267 1.40 5.12 -26.71
N ASP A 268 0.22 4.58 -26.98
CA ASP A 268 -0.22 3.30 -26.45
C ASP A 268 0.69 2.14 -26.86
N LYS A 269 1.19 2.18 -28.06
CA LYS A 269 2.07 1.16 -28.62
C LYS A 269 3.42 1.08 -27.91
N GLU A 270 3.83 2.14 -27.21
CA GLU A 270 5.08 2.17 -26.42
C GLU A 270 5.02 1.29 -25.17
N GLY A 271 3.82 0.79 -24.79
CA GLY A 271 3.63 -0.11 -23.64
C GLY A 271 4.00 0.52 -22.28
N LEU A 272 4.05 1.85 -22.22
CA LEU A 272 4.39 2.61 -21.01
C LEU A 272 3.18 2.75 -20.08
N VAL A 273 1.98 2.69 -20.66
CA VAL A 273 0.73 2.84 -19.94
C VAL A 273 0.10 1.45 -19.75
N ARG A 274 0.33 0.84 -18.61
CA ARG A 274 0.00 -0.58 -18.37
C ARG A 274 -1.32 -0.84 -17.64
N ASP A 275 -1.93 0.17 -17.02
CA ASP A 275 -3.14 0.01 -16.18
C ASP A 275 -4.47 0.16 -16.96
N ARG A 276 -4.58 -0.48 -18.13
CA ARG A 276 -5.75 -0.32 -19.01
C ARG A 276 -6.95 -1.22 -18.71
N LYS A 277 -6.85 -2.15 -17.79
CA LYS A 277 -7.94 -3.13 -17.58
C LYS A 277 -8.89 -2.77 -16.45
N VAL A 278 -9.27 -1.50 -16.33
CA VAL A 278 -10.56 -1.16 -15.73
C VAL A 278 -11.62 -1.41 -16.80
N LYS A 279 -12.54 -2.34 -16.58
CA LYS A 279 -13.75 -2.44 -17.41
C LYS A 279 -14.43 -1.08 -17.42
N GLY A 280 -14.28 -0.31 -18.53
CA GLY A 280 -14.78 1.06 -18.64
C GLY A 280 -13.74 2.15 -18.90
N GLY A 281 -12.43 1.85 -18.90
CA GLY A 281 -11.39 2.69 -19.54
C GLY A 281 -10.80 3.82 -18.72
N VAL A 282 -11.47 4.40 -17.73
CA VAL A 282 -10.96 5.54 -16.93
C VAL A 282 -11.22 5.29 -15.45
N ASP A 283 -10.23 5.53 -14.62
CA ASP A 283 -10.39 5.52 -13.15
C ASP A 283 -11.20 6.76 -12.74
N THR A 284 -12.48 6.55 -12.44
CA THR A 284 -13.45 7.61 -12.08
C THR A 284 -13.38 8.04 -10.63
N ARG A 285 -12.57 7.39 -9.80
CA ARG A 285 -12.42 7.77 -8.40
C ARG A 285 -11.86 9.19 -8.32
N THR A 286 -12.48 10.03 -7.53
CA THR A 286 -12.01 11.39 -7.25
C THR A 286 -12.50 11.78 -5.86
N TYR A 287 -11.57 12.10 -4.96
CA TYR A 287 -11.88 12.50 -3.59
C TYR A 287 -10.70 13.22 -2.95
N ARG A 288 -11.01 14.14 -2.06
CA ARG A 288 -10.07 14.83 -1.18
C ARG A 288 -10.35 14.41 0.26
N VAL A 289 -9.32 14.19 1.06
CA VAL A 289 -9.44 13.63 2.41
C VAL A 289 -8.97 14.61 3.46
N SER A 290 -9.72 14.70 4.56
CA SER A 290 -9.28 15.38 5.77
C SER A 290 -8.43 14.43 6.62
N PHE A 291 -7.32 14.94 7.13
CA PHE A 291 -6.41 14.22 8.02
C PHE A 291 -6.36 14.86 9.41
N GLU A 292 -7.37 15.64 9.77
CA GLU A 292 -7.40 16.35 11.04
C GLU A 292 -7.48 15.40 12.24
N LYS A 293 -8.25 14.31 12.11
CA LYS A 293 -8.45 13.36 13.20
C LYS A 293 -7.14 12.70 13.65
N ILE A 294 -6.26 12.28 12.74
CA ILE A 294 -4.97 11.67 13.13
C ILE A 294 -4.08 12.66 13.88
N ARG A 295 -4.06 13.94 13.49
CA ARG A 295 -3.28 14.97 14.19
C ARG A 295 -3.79 15.24 15.61
N ARG A 296 -5.11 15.17 15.80
CA ARG A 296 -5.72 15.30 17.14
C ARG A 296 -5.50 14.04 17.99
N THR A 297 -5.52 12.86 17.37
CA THR A 297 -5.40 11.57 18.07
C THR A 297 -3.95 11.26 18.45
N PHE A 298 -2.99 11.53 17.57
CA PHE A 298 -1.57 11.28 17.81
C PHE A 298 -0.83 12.61 18.01
N PRO A 299 -0.66 13.10 19.25
CA PRO A 299 0.02 14.36 19.51
C PRO A 299 1.42 14.38 18.89
N GLY A 300 1.71 15.44 18.11
CA GLY A 300 2.98 15.59 17.40
C GLY A 300 3.09 14.81 16.09
N PHE A 301 2.06 14.07 15.66
CA PHE A 301 2.05 13.50 14.31
C PHE A 301 1.84 14.61 13.28
N LYS A 302 2.73 14.65 12.31
CA LYS A 302 2.63 15.43 11.07
C LYS A 302 3.33 14.67 9.96
N CYS A 303 2.88 14.83 8.74
CA CYS A 303 3.62 14.37 7.58
C CYS A 303 4.83 15.27 7.36
N ASP A 304 5.98 14.68 7.12
CA ASP A 304 7.24 15.39 6.86
C ASP A 304 7.49 15.55 5.35
N TRP A 305 6.72 14.84 4.52
CA TRP A 305 6.91 14.76 3.08
C TRP A 305 5.69 15.29 2.31
N ASN A 306 5.94 16.20 1.38
CA ASN A 306 5.01 16.52 0.31
C ASN A 306 5.41 15.81 -0.99
N VAL A 307 4.51 15.81 -1.99
CA VAL A 307 4.76 15.13 -3.27
C VAL A 307 6.02 15.67 -3.98
N PRO A 308 6.25 16.98 -4.11
CA PRO A 308 7.49 17.48 -4.72
C PRO A 308 8.77 16.98 -4.02
N ALA A 309 8.84 17.06 -2.69
CA ALA A 309 10.00 16.58 -1.94
C ALA A 309 10.23 15.07 -2.10
N GLY A 310 9.16 14.27 -2.06
CA GLY A 310 9.27 12.83 -2.27
C GLY A 310 9.61 12.44 -3.71
N VAL A 311 9.14 13.19 -4.71
CA VAL A 311 9.55 13.00 -6.11
C VAL A 311 11.04 13.30 -6.29
N LYS A 312 11.54 14.38 -5.69
CA LYS A 312 12.97 14.71 -5.68
C LYS A 312 13.82 13.59 -5.08
N ASP A 313 13.38 13.05 -3.93
CA ASP A 313 14.03 11.90 -3.28
C ASP A 313 14.01 10.66 -4.19
N MET A 314 12.85 10.36 -4.81
CA MET A 314 12.74 9.23 -5.73
C MET A 314 13.68 9.37 -6.92
N VAL A 315 13.78 10.54 -7.55
CA VAL A 315 14.67 10.78 -8.69
C VAL A 315 16.13 10.58 -8.29
N ALA A 316 16.52 11.07 -7.10
CA ALA A 316 17.86 10.83 -6.55
C ALA A 316 18.13 9.34 -6.32
N GLY A 317 17.17 8.61 -5.74
CA GLY A 317 17.24 7.17 -5.52
C GLY A 317 17.28 6.37 -6.83
N PHE A 318 16.51 6.76 -7.85
CA PHE A 318 16.55 6.12 -9.17
C PHE A 318 17.94 6.27 -9.83
N LYS A 319 18.53 7.43 -9.69
CA LYS A 319 19.91 7.68 -10.16
C LYS A 319 20.91 6.81 -9.39
N ALA A 320 20.82 6.75 -8.06
CA ALA A 320 21.72 5.97 -7.21
C ALA A 320 21.61 4.45 -7.47
N GLN A 321 20.41 3.95 -7.83
CA GLN A 321 20.16 2.54 -8.16
C GLN A 321 20.29 2.25 -9.68
N ASN A 322 20.73 3.21 -10.49
CA ASN A 322 20.87 3.07 -11.94
C ASN A 322 19.58 2.54 -12.61
N LEU A 323 18.42 3.12 -12.27
CA LEU A 323 17.13 2.70 -12.86
C LEU A 323 17.15 2.90 -14.37
N THR A 324 16.98 1.81 -15.13
CA THR A 324 16.87 1.80 -16.60
C THR A 324 15.42 1.62 -17.04
N ALA A 325 15.13 1.89 -18.30
CA ALA A 325 13.83 1.64 -18.91
C ALA A 325 13.45 0.14 -18.88
N GLU A 326 14.43 -0.76 -18.96
CA GLU A 326 14.22 -2.20 -18.85
C GLU A 326 13.78 -2.57 -17.43
N VAL A 327 14.48 -2.08 -16.40
CA VAL A 327 14.11 -2.30 -14.98
C VAL A 327 12.73 -1.69 -14.69
N PHE A 328 12.47 -0.46 -15.13
CA PHE A 328 11.17 0.18 -14.97
C PHE A 328 10.03 -0.64 -15.58
N LYS A 329 10.25 -1.25 -16.75
CA LYS A 329 9.26 -2.10 -17.44
C LYS A 329 9.18 -3.54 -16.89
N ASN A 330 10.03 -3.92 -15.94
CA ASN A 330 10.05 -5.29 -15.45
C ASN A 330 8.81 -5.58 -14.59
N LYS A 331 8.13 -6.70 -14.91
CA LYS A 331 6.94 -7.18 -14.20
C LYS A 331 7.10 -7.31 -12.68
N ASN A 332 8.33 -7.49 -12.21
CA ASN A 332 8.62 -7.62 -10.78
C ASN A 332 8.22 -6.37 -9.97
N PHE A 333 8.15 -5.20 -10.61
CA PHE A 333 7.77 -3.94 -9.96
C PHE A 333 6.29 -3.56 -10.17
N TYR A 334 5.50 -4.47 -10.79
CA TYR A 334 4.06 -4.36 -11.01
C TYR A 334 3.37 -5.56 -10.36
N ARG A 335 2.75 -5.35 -9.21
CA ARG A 335 2.28 -6.45 -8.32
C ARG A 335 1.38 -7.46 -9.02
N LEU A 336 0.42 -6.98 -9.82
CA LEU A 336 -0.48 -7.88 -10.56
C LEU A 336 0.26 -8.72 -11.58
N GLN A 337 1.14 -8.09 -12.37
CA GLN A 337 1.90 -8.81 -13.40
C GLN A 337 2.79 -9.89 -12.79
N LYS A 338 3.37 -9.63 -11.60
CA LYS A 338 4.16 -10.64 -10.89
C LYS A 338 3.29 -11.81 -10.43
N ILE A 339 2.12 -11.54 -9.83
CA ILE A 339 1.21 -12.60 -9.39
C ILE A 339 0.65 -13.38 -10.58
N GLU A 340 0.23 -12.70 -11.65
CA GLU A 340 -0.20 -13.35 -12.89
C GLU A 340 0.89 -14.27 -13.46
N HIS A 341 2.13 -13.79 -13.48
CA HIS A 341 3.26 -14.59 -13.93
C HIS A 341 3.46 -15.84 -13.06
N LEU A 342 3.40 -15.71 -11.73
CA LEU A 342 3.52 -16.85 -10.82
C LEU A 342 2.38 -17.84 -11.01
N TYR A 343 1.16 -17.37 -11.22
CA TYR A 343 -0.02 -18.20 -11.45
C TYR A 343 0.04 -18.92 -12.80
N GLN A 344 0.35 -18.21 -13.89
CA GLN A 344 0.43 -18.78 -15.24
C GLN A 344 1.55 -19.82 -15.39
N ASN A 345 2.62 -19.70 -14.62
CA ASN A 345 3.71 -20.66 -14.60
C ASN A 345 3.56 -21.78 -13.54
N HIS A 346 2.33 -21.95 -13.02
CA HIS A 346 2.00 -23.02 -12.07
C HIS A 346 2.86 -23.02 -10.79
N TYR A 347 3.30 -21.84 -10.32
CA TYR A 347 3.88 -21.66 -8.99
C TYR A 347 2.81 -21.47 -7.92
N LEU A 348 1.63 -20.95 -8.31
CA LEU A 348 0.51 -20.70 -7.40
C LEU A 348 -0.74 -21.48 -7.81
N SER A 349 -1.49 -21.96 -6.82
CA SER A 349 -2.83 -22.51 -6.97
C SER A 349 -3.87 -21.42 -7.29
N PRO A 350 -5.12 -21.79 -7.69
CA PRO A 350 -6.19 -20.82 -7.94
C PRO A 350 -6.55 -19.93 -6.74
N ASP A 351 -6.28 -20.38 -5.52
CA ASP A 351 -6.44 -19.63 -4.28
C ASP A 351 -5.12 -18.95 -3.81
N LEU A 352 -4.17 -18.80 -4.73
CA LEU A 352 -2.89 -18.14 -4.54
C LEU A 352 -2.04 -18.74 -3.40
N ARG A 353 -2.04 -20.07 -3.23
CA ARG A 353 -1.06 -20.76 -2.40
C ARG A 353 0.11 -21.24 -3.23
N TRP A 354 1.30 -21.25 -2.64
CA TRP A 354 2.46 -21.87 -3.27
C TRP A 354 2.23 -23.38 -3.48
N LEU A 355 2.50 -23.84 -4.69
CA LEU A 355 2.46 -25.25 -5.08
C LEU A 355 3.82 -25.93 -4.95
N ARG A 356 4.86 -25.15 -4.69
CA ARG A 356 6.25 -25.64 -4.59
C ARG A 356 6.86 -25.30 -3.24
N PRO A 357 7.78 -26.13 -2.73
CA PRO A 357 8.54 -25.85 -1.53
C PRO A 357 9.38 -24.57 -1.69
N LEU A 358 9.85 -24.01 -0.58
CA LEU A 358 10.49 -22.68 -0.55
C LEU A 358 11.75 -22.61 -1.44
N GLU A 359 12.50 -23.70 -1.51
CA GLU A 359 13.76 -23.83 -2.26
C GLU A 359 13.55 -23.75 -3.77
N GLU A 360 12.35 -24.10 -4.25
CA GLU A 360 11.98 -24.13 -5.67
C GLU A 360 11.16 -22.88 -6.10
N ARG A 361 10.95 -21.92 -5.20
CA ARG A 361 10.23 -20.69 -5.50
C ARG A 361 11.18 -19.68 -6.15
N PRO A 362 10.73 -18.95 -7.19
CA PRO A 362 11.56 -17.96 -7.88
C PRO A 362 11.90 -16.74 -7.01
#